data_4597de6bb33009f7a06e064943ebf8f2
#
_entry.id   4597de6bb33009f7a06e064943ebf8f2
#
_cell.length_a   1.000
_cell.length_b   1.000
_cell.length_c   1.000
_cell.angle_alpha   90.00
_cell.angle_beta   90.00
_cell.angle_gamma   90.00
#
_symmetry.space_group_name_H-M   'P 1'
#
loop_
_entity.id
_entity.type
_entity.pdbx_description
1 polymer ?
#
loop_
_entity_poly.entity_id
_entity_poly.type
_entity_poly.pdbx_seq_one_letter_code
_entity_poly.pdbx_strand_id
1 'polypeptide(L)'
;MSEAVPTYAQEAYAILRCRFGSDSFPADYMSWFVSRSMVKKTLHTLEHAGWIRRVEKGSYVCKNADDIFESMVEFRVPSLLSRAGMRYAYTGASAVEVWTDYSYIQRSWEHSPYFVRVLRSDLGGWVSYFRIHKVKVFTSRPELAMGEFVILKPAGEFAIVTHNGLPVDPLKLAVSYSEKNVHTFEYPLAYLKAKFKVKPRVEIDRRVMKEAAKAVV
;
A
#
# COMPACT_ATOMS: atom_id res chain seq x y z
N MET A 1 3.88 -6.41 -12.45
CA MET A 1 4.64 -5.20 -12.77
C MET A 1 3.72 -4.32 -13.57
N SER A 2 3.49 -3.07 -13.17
CA SER A 2 2.98 -2.08 -14.11
C SER A 2 4.01 -2.05 -15.22
N GLU A 3 3.63 -2.37 -16.46
CA GLU A 3 4.53 -2.15 -17.57
C GLU A 3 4.95 -0.69 -17.51
N ALA A 4 6.25 -0.45 -17.43
CA ALA A 4 6.77 0.90 -17.44
C ALA A 4 6.25 1.58 -18.72
N VAL A 5 5.71 2.79 -18.58
CA VAL A 5 5.25 3.55 -19.75
C VAL A 5 6.45 3.70 -20.67
N PRO A 6 6.39 3.23 -21.93
CA PRO A 6 7.52 3.28 -22.84
C PRO A 6 7.97 4.72 -23.10
N THR A 7 9.27 4.94 -23.35
CA THR A 7 9.86 6.27 -23.53
C THR A 7 9.12 7.11 -24.58
N TYR A 8 8.72 6.53 -25.70
CA TYR A 8 7.96 7.25 -26.73
C TYR A 8 6.62 7.80 -26.22
N ALA A 9 5.97 7.08 -25.29
CA ALA A 9 4.71 7.53 -24.71
C ALA A 9 4.95 8.59 -23.62
N GLN A 10 6.05 8.49 -22.86
CA GLN A 10 6.47 9.51 -21.91
C GLN A 10 6.77 10.83 -22.61
N GLU A 11 7.51 10.79 -23.71
CA GLU A 11 7.82 11.96 -24.54
C GLU A 11 6.56 12.58 -25.13
N ALA A 12 5.65 11.73 -25.65
CA ALA A 12 4.36 12.20 -26.15
C ALA A 12 3.55 12.90 -25.06
N TYR A 13 3.47 12.32 -23.85
CA TYR A 13 2.80 12.96 -22.73
C TYR A 13 3.45 14.30 -22.37
N ALA A 14 4.78 14.38 -22.31
CA ALA A 14 5.49 15.62 -21.98
C ALA A 14 5.15 16.73 -22.99
N ILE A 15 5.17 16.42 -24.30
CA ILE A 15 4.80 17.36 -25.36
C ILE A 15 3.35 17.84 -25.19
N LEU A 16 2.41 16.91 -25.01
CA LEU A 16 1.00 17.24 -24.83
C LEU A 16 0.77 18.08 -23.56
N ARG A 17 1.41 17.73 -22.46
CA ARG A 17 1.31 18.47 -21.21
C ARG A 17 1.89 19.88 -21.31
N CYS A 18 3.04 20.04 -21.96
CA CYS A 18 3.63 21.36 -22.18
C CYS A 18 2.77 22.23 -23.11
N ARG A 19 2.10 21.62 -24.10
CA ARG A 19 1.31 22.37 -25.07
C ARG A 19 -0.08 22.72 -24.58
N PHE A 20 -0.79 21.80 -23.91
CA PHE A 20 -2.20 21.93 -23.55
C PHE A 20 -2.42 22.12 -22.06
N GLY A 21 -1.41 21.85 -21.23
CA GLY A 21 -1.59 21.96 -19.78
C GLY A 21 -2.71 21.07 -19.26
N SER A 22 -3.76 21.67 -18.72
CA SER A 22 -4.98 21.01 -18.25
C SER A 22 -6.13 21.08 -19.27
N ASP A 23 -5.89 21.69 -20.42
CA ASP A 23 -6.91 21.79 -21.45
C ASP A 23 -7.02 20.49 -22.25
N SER A 24 -8.16 20.32 -22.91
CA SER A 24 -8.37 19.16 -23.77
C SER A 24 -7.60 19.28 -25.08
N PHE A 25 -7.11 18.15 -25.58
CA PHE A 25 -6.45 18.06 -26.88
C PHE A 25 -7.12 17.00 -27.76
N PRO A 26 -7.18 17.23 -29.07
CA PRO A 26 -7.71 16.26 -30.02
C PRO A 26 -6.67 15.18 -30.33
N ALA A 27 -7.13 13.93 -30.50
CA ALA A 27 -6.26 12.78 -30.77
C ALA A 27 -5.38 12.94 -32.01
N ASP A 28 -5.86 13.61 -33.05
CA ASP A 28 -5.19 13.83 -34.33
C ASP A 28 -3.99 14.79 -34.18
N TYR A 29 -3.99 15.67 -33.16
CA TYR A 29 -2.85 16.53 -32.88
C TYR A 29 -1.53 15.73 -32.72
N MET A 30 -1.61 14.51 -32.17
CA MET A 30 -0.43 13.66 -32.02
C MET A 30 0.22 13.27 -33.35
N SER A 31 -0.52 13.31 -34.44
CA SER A 31 0.04 12.98 -35.79
C SER A 31 1.13 13.95 -36.27
N TRP A 32 1.30 15.10 -35.59
CA TRP A 32 2.39 16.03 -35.81
C TRP A 32 3.76 15.51 -35.38
N PHE A 33 3.80 14.62 -34.39
CA PHE A 33 5.07 14.13 -33.79
C PHE A 33 5.08 12.62 -33.54
N VAL A 34 3.96 11.92 -33.78
CA VAL A 34 3.86 10.47 -33.70
C VAL A 34 3.28 9.94 -35.00
N SER A 35 3.81 8.86 -35.56
CA SER A 35 3.25 8.27 -36.76
C SER A 35 1.78 7.86 -36.58
N ARG A 36 0.96 7.96 -37.60
CA ARG A 36 -0.49 7.65 -37.54
C ARG A 36 -0.78 6.27 -36.95
N SER A 37 0.05 5.26 -37.27
CA SER A 37 -0.08 3.91 -36.72
C SER A 37 0.19 3.86 -35.21
N MET A 38 1.02 4.75 -34.69
CA MET A 38 1.38 4.81 -33.26
C MET A 38 0.42 5.67 -32.45
N VAL A 39 -0.33 6.61 -33.03
CA VAL A 39 -1.25 7.48 -32.28
C VAL A 39 -2.20 6.68 -31.39
N LYS A 40 -2.92 5.71 -31.96
CA LYS A 40 -3.86 4.87 -31.22
C LYS A 40 -3.18 4.08 -30.10
N LYS A 41 -2.00 3.52 -30.40
CA LYS A 41 -1.22 2.76 -29.41
C LYS A 41 -0.74 3.66 -28.28
N THR A 42 -0.22 4.83 -28.59
CA THR A 42 0.26 5.80 -27.58
C THR A 42 -0.87 6.29 -26.68
N LEU A 43 -2.00 6.68 -27.26
CA LEU A 43 -3.18 7.09 -26.48
C LEU A 43 -3.66 5.96 -25.57
N HIS A 44 -3.77 4.73 -26.09
CA HIS A 44 -4.17 3.58 -25.29
C HIS A 44 -3.18 3.32 -24.13
N THR A 45 -1.88 3.40 -24.39
CA THR A 45 -0.83 3.23 -23.38
C THR A 45 -0.94 4.29 -22.28
N LEU A 46 -1.08 5.56 -22.66
CA LEU A 46 -1.17 6.68 -21.72
C LEU A 46 -2.49 6.64 -20.91
N GLU A 47 -3.60 6.29 -21.54
CA GLU A 47 -4.90 6.15 -20.90
C GLU A 47 -4.90 4.97 -19.92
N HIS A 48 -4.35 3.81 -20.32
CA HIS A 48 -4.21 2.63 -19.45
C HIS A 48 -3.27 2.88 -18.27
N ALA A 49 -2.20 3.66 -18.48
CA ALA A 49 -1.30 4.10 -17.42
C ALA A 49 -1.93 5.18 -16.52
N GLY A 50 -3.07 5.74 -16.91
CA GLY A 50 -3.75 6.78 -16.16
C GLY A 50 -3.10 8.17 -16.26
N TRP A 51 -2.24 8.41 -17.27
CA TRP A 51 -1.57 9.69 -17.49
C TRP A 51 -2.41 10.68 -18.27
N ILE A 52 -3.33 10.17 -19.11
CA ILE A 52 -4.35 10.96 -19.78
C ILE A 52 -5.74 10.38 -19.44
N ARG A 53 -6.75 11.20 -19.61
CA ARG A 53 -8.15 10.80 -19.46
C ARG A 53 -8.92 11.21 -20.72
N ARG A 54 -9.73 10.30 -21.25
CA ARG A 54 -10.64 10.61 -22.34
C ARG A 54 -11.79 11.44 -21.79
N VAL A 55 -12.09 12.57 -22.43
CA VAL A 55 -13.20 13.47 -22.09
C VAL A 55 -14.40 13.15 -22.98
N GLU A 56 -14.16 13.04 -24.28
CA GLU A 56 -15.16 12.69 -25.26
C GLU A 56 -14.51 11.90 -26.42
N LYS A 57 -15.30 11.53 -27.44
CA LYS A 57 -14.78 10.79 -28.59
C LYS A 57 -13.71 11.59 -29.31
N GLY A 58 -12.46 11.10 -29.25
CA GLY A 58 -11.31 11.74 -29.91
C GLY A 58 -10.70 12.92 -29.15
N SER A 59 -11.15 13.22 -27.94
CA SER A 59 -10.64 14.33 -27.12
C SER A 59 -10.13 13.80 -25.75
N TYR A 60 -8.97 14.26 -25.32
CA TYR A 60 -8.28 13.81 -24.11
C TYR A 60 -7.75 15.00 -23.31
N VAL A 61 -7.50 14.77 -22.03
CA VAL A 61 -6.86 15.73 -21.10
C VAL A 61 -5.67 15.05 -20.45
N CYS A 62 -4.54 15.75 -20.35
CA CYS A 62 -3.41 15.32 -19.55
C CYS A 62 -3.75 15.45 -18.05
N LYS A 63 -3.50 14.40 -17.26
CA LYS A 63 -3.49 14.53 -15.81
C LYS A 63 -2.32 15.41 -15.37
N ASN A 64 -2.42 16.00 -14.20
CA ASN A 64 -1.29 16.70 -13.60
C ASN A 64 -0.19 15.70 -13.23
N ALA A 65 1.08 16.15 -13.26
CA ALA A 65 2.22 15.29 -12.88
C ALA A 65 2.10 14.81 -11.43
N ASP A 66 1.66 15.68 -10.53
CA ASP A 66 1.45 15.34 -9.12
C ASP A 66 0.42 14.23 -8.94
N ASP A 67 -0.74 14.31 -9.64
CA ASP A 67 -1.76 13.26 -9.62
C ASP A 67 -1.22 11.92 -10.16
N ILE A 68 -0.30 11.96 -11.13
CA ILE A 68 0.35 10.76 -11.67
C ILE A 68 1.26 10.16 -10.61
N PHE A 69 2.11 10.98 -9.96
CA PHE A 69 3.03 10.53 -8.93
C PHE A 69 2.27 9.98 -7.72
N GLU A 70 1.22 10.64 -7.26
CA GLU A 70 0.36 10.15 -6.19
C GLU A 70 -0.25 8.79 -6.54
N SER A 71 -0.74 8.61 -7.78
CA SER A 71 -1.30 7.33 -8.22
C SER A 71 -0.27 6.18 -8.28
N MET A 72 1.01 6.49 -8.43
CA MET A 72 2.10 5.50 -8.43
C MET A 72 2.42 4.99 -7.03
N VAL A 73 2.12 5.78 -6.00
CA VAL A 73 2.43 5.48 -4.59
C VAL A 73 1.18 5.22 -3.75
N GLU A 74 0.01 5.07 -4.38
CA GLU A 74 -1.24 4.75 -3.71
C GLU A 74 -1.16 3.43 -2.92
N PHE A 75 -1.55 3.48 -1.65
CA PHE A 75 -1.63 2.31 -0.79
C PHE A 75 -2.93 1.54 -1.04
N ARG A 76 -2.85 0.45 -1.80
CA ARG A 76 -4.00 -0.36 -2.22
C ARG A 76 -4.22 -1.63 -1.40
N VAL A 77 -3.20 -2.10 -0.69
CA VAL A 77 -3.27 -3.39 0.03
C VAL A 77 -4.43 -3.46 1.01
N PRO A 78 -4.74 -2.44 1.85
CA PRO A 78 -5.88 -2.53 2.76
C PRO A 78 -7.21 -2.76 2.04
N SER A 79 -7.44 -2.04 0.95
CA SER A 79 -8.64 -2.17 0.12
C SER A 79 -8.70 -3.53 -0.62
N LEU A 80 -7.57 -4.06 -1.04
CA LEU A 80 -7.50 -5.39 -1.65
C LEU A 80 -7.77 -6.49 -0.62
N LEU A 81 -7.21 -6.39 0.57
CA LEU A 81 -7.45 -7.35 1.66
C LEU A 81 -8.94 -7.43 2.02
N SER A 82 -9.61 -6.29 2.16
CA SER A 82 -11.04 -6.25 2.51
C SER A 82 -11.94 -6.86 1.43
N ARG A 83 -11.52 -6.83 0.16
CA ARG A 83 -12.29 -7.35 -0.98
C ARG A 83 -11.95 -8.79 -1.38
N ALA A 84 -10.88 -9.37 -0.80
CA ALA A 84 -10.39 -10.69 -1.22
C ALA A 84 -11.34 -11.85 -0.92
N GLY A 85 -12.27 -11.71 0.03
CA GLY A 85 -13.17 -12.79 0.45
C GLY A 85 -12.49 -13.99 1.10
N MET A 86 -11.17 -13.94 1.32
CA MET A 86 -10.37 -14.99 1.94
C MET A 86 -10.02 -14.63 3.38
N ARG A 87 -9.87 -15.64 4.24
CA ARG A 87 -9.57 -15.45 5.67
C ARG A 87 -8.16 -14.91 5.87
N TYR A 88 -8.05 -13.80 6.59
CA TYR A 88 -6.76 -13.19 6.95
C TYR A 88 -6.82 -12.46 8.30
N ALA A 89 -5.66 -12.11 8.82
CA ALA A 89 -5.51 -11.15 9.91
C ALA A 89 -4.23 -10.32 9.72
N TYR A 90 -4.27 -9.05 10.08
CA TYR A 90 -3.04 -8.29 10.25
C TYR A 90 -2.20 -8.89 11.37
N THR A 91 -0.89 -9.08 11.14
CA THR A 91 0.02 -9.72 12.09
C THR A 91 1.33 -8.93 12.25
N GLY A 92 2.15 -9.25 13.25
CA GLY A 92 3.44 -8.59 13.45
C GLY A 92 3.33 -7.08 13.56
N ALA A 93 4.17 -6.34 12.83
CA ALA A 93 4.15 -4.88 12.82
C ALA A 93 2.80 -4.30 12.40
N SER A 94 2.14 -4.88 11.38
CA SER A 94 0.83 -4.40 10.94
C SER A 94 -0.27 -4.63 11.98
N ALA A 95 -0.17 -5.66 12.81
CA ALA A 95 -1.08 -5.83 13.94
C ALA A 95 -0.84 -4.77 15.02
N VAL A 96 0.41 -4.41 15.28
CA VAL A 96 0.75 -3.34 16.22
C VAL A 96 0.18 -2.01 15.74
N GLU A 97 0.31 -1.67 14.47
CA GLU A 97 -0.26 -0.45 13.89
C GLU A 97 -1.78 -0.39 14.07
N VAL A 98 -2.49 -1.51 13.80
CA VAL A 98 -3.94 -1.59 14.01
C VAL A 98 -4.31 -1.43 15.48
N TRP A 99 -3.62 -2.12 16.41
CA TRP A 99 -3.89 -2.03 17.83
C TRP A 99 -3.54 -0.69 18.46
N THR A 100 -2.65 0.08 17.86
CA THR A 100 -2.31 1.45 18.28
C THR A 100 -3.15 2.52 17.58
N ASP A 101 -4.23 2.12 16.88
CA ASP A 101 -5.10 3.01 16.10
C ASP A 101 -4.30 3.89 15.13
N TYR A 102 -3.26 3.33 14.57
CA TYR A 102 -2.32 4.03 13.66
C TYR A 102 -1.62 5.25 14.29
N SER A 103 -1.61 5.38 15.63
CA SER A 103 -0.78 6.40 16.31
C SER A 103 0.73 6.14 16.13
N TYR A 104 1.08 4.95 15.68
CA TYR A 104 2.42 4.55 15.29
C TYR A 104 2.37 3.79 13.97
N ILE A 105 3.08 4.27 12.98
CA ILE A 105 3.16 3.69 11.63
C ILE A 105 4.63 3.59 11.24
N GLN A 106 5.05 2.39 10.79
CA GLN A 106 6.42 2.16 10.28
C GLN A 106 6.52 2.23 8.76
N ARG A 107 5.41 2.45 8.08
CA ARG A 107 5.35 2.49 6.63
C ARG A 107 5.64 3.89 6.11
N SER A 108 6.37 3.93 5.01
CA SER A 108 6.64 5.15 4.25
C SER A 108 6.33 4.93 2.77
N TRP A 109 6.47 5.96 1.96
CA TRP A 109 6.31 5.85 0.51
C TRP A 109 7.31 4.87 -0.11
N GLU A 110 8.54 4.86 0.41
CA GLU A 110 9.63 4.03 -0.09
C GLU A 110 9.49 2.58 0.33
N HIS A 111 8.92 2.33 1.52
CA HIS A 111 8.90 1.01 2.13
C HIS A 111 7.65 0.79 2.98
N SER A 112 6.70 0.07 2.43
CA SER A 112 5.38 -0.18 3.04
C SER A 112 5.04 -1.67 3.11
N PRO A 113 5.66 -2.42 4.04
CA PRO A 113 5.31 -3.81 4.28
C PRO A 113 3.96 -3.96 4.99
N TYR A 114 3.10 -4.81 4.47
CA TYR A 114 1.92 -5.31 5.18
C TYR A 114 2.16 -6.76 5.60
N PHE A 115 2.20 -7.01 6.89
CA PHE A 115 2.32 -8.36 7.43
C PHE A 115 0.93 -8.95 7.61
N VAL A 116 0.65 -10.03 6.89
CA VAL A 116 -0.69 -10.65 6.82
C VAL A 116 -0.59 -12.13 7.13
N ARG A 117 -1.30 -12.58 8.16
CA ARG A 117 -1.46 -13.98 8.50
C ARG A 117 -2.57 -14.57 7.64
N VAL A 118 -2.32 -15.74 7.07
CA VAL A 118 -3.25 -16.45 6.19
C VAL A 118 -3.24 -17.94 6.50
N LEU A 119 -4.30 -18.67 6.13
CA LEU A 119 -4.27 -20.12 6.19
C LEU A 119 -3.25 -20.67 5.20
N ARG A 120 -2.52 -21.69 5.61
CA ARG A 120 -1.52 -22.36 4.76
C ARG A 120 -2.17 -22.98 3.52
N SER A 121 -3.41 -23.49 3.65
CA SER A 121 -4.22 -23.98 2.53
C SER A 121 -4.49 -22.93 1.47
N ASP A 122 -4.62 -21.66 1.89
CA ASP A 122 -5.05 -20.56 1.03
C ASP A 122 -3.86 -19.75 0.47
N LEU A 123 -2.63 -20.14 0.84
CA LEU A 123 -1.41 -19.39 0.46
C LEU A 123 -1.30 -19.19 -1.05
N GLY A 124 -1.58 -20.26 -1.84
CA GLY A 124 -1.53 -20.17 -3.31
C GLY A 124 -2.57 -19.20 -3.87
N GLY A 125 -3.78 -19.20 -3.30
CA GLY A 125 -4.85 -18.28 -3.64
C GLY A 125 -4.46 -16.82 -3.39
N TRP A 126 -3.89 -16.53 -2.20
CA TRP A 126 -3.40 -15.20 -1.85
C TRP A 126 -2.28 -14.70 -2.76
N VAL A 127 -1.29 -15.57 -3.07
CA VAL A 127 -0.20 -15.23 -3.99
C VAL A 127 -0.74 -14.88 -5.38
N SER A 128 -1.67 -15.68 -5.90
CA SER A 128 -2.32 -15.44 -7.21
C SER A 128 -3.14 -14.16 -7.18
N TYR A 129 -3.91 -13.93 -6.13
CA TYR A 129 -4.72 -12.73 -5.95
C TYR A 129 -3.88 -11.44 -6.01
N PHE A 130 -2.82 -11.35 -5.21
CA PHE A 130 -1.94 -10.17 -5.21
C PHE A 130 -1.19 -9.99 -6.54
N ARG A 131 -0.80 -11.07 -7.21
CA ARG A 131 -0.16 -10.98 -8.54
C ARG A 131 -1.11 -10.42 -9.59
N ILE A 132 -2.37 -10.84 -9.62
CA ILE A 132 -3.40 -10.29 -10.53
C ILE A 132 -3.55 -8.79 -10.30
N HIS A 133 -3.55 -8.37 -9.03
CA HIS A 133 -3.64 -6.95 -8.65
C HIS A 133 -2.30 -6.20 -8.71
N LYS A 134 -1.24 -6.81 -9.25
CA LYS A 134 0.10 -6.21 -9.43
C LYS A 134 0.72 -5.71 -8.10
N VAL A 135 0.43 -6.38 -6.99
CA VAL A 135 1.05 -6.14 -5.69
C VAL A 135 2.17 -7.15 -5.48
N LYS A 136 3.33 -6.68 -5.06
CA LYS A 136 4.46 -7.54 -4.69
C LYS A 136 4.09 -8.35 -3.45
N VAL A 137 4.30 -9.67 -3.51
CA VAL A 137 3.96 -10.59 -2.42
C VAL A 137 5.14 -11.50 -2.10
N PHE A 138 5.41 -11.67 -0.80
CA PHE A 138 6.52 -12.45 -0.26
C PHE A 138 6.01 -13.36 0.86
N THR A 139 6.71 -14.48 1.11
CA THR A 139 6.48 -15.38 2.25
C THR A 139 7.57 -15.25 3.32
N SER A 140 8.67 -14.58 2.98
CA SER A 140 9.76 -14.18 3.86
C SER A 140 10.03 -12.69 3.70
N ARG A 141 10.83 -12.10 4.59
CA ARG A 141 11.23 -10.70 4.45
C ARG A 141 12.14 -10.56 3.22
N PRO A 142 11.79 -9.72 2.24
CA PRO A 142 12.64 -9.47 1.08
C PRO A 142 13.88 -8.66 1.49
N GLU A 143 15.00 -8.87 0.81
CA GLU A 143 16.22 -8.04 1.01
C GLU A 143 15.97 -6.62 0.51
N LEU A 144 15.32 -6.50 -0.64
CA LEU A 144 14.94 -5.22 -1.25
C LEU A 144 13.49 -5.27 -1.74
N ALA A 145 12.69 -4.34 -1.26
CA ALA A 145 11.35 -4.09 -1.79
C ALA A 145 11.02 -2.60 -1.64
N MET A 146 10.67 -1.97 -2.73
CA MET A 146 10.29 -0.56 -2.78
C MET A 146 8.77 -0.43 -2.91
N GLY A 147 8.21 0.59 -2.25
CA GLY A 147 6.78 0.89 -2.25
C GLY A 147 5.98 -0.10 -1.40
N GLU A 148 4.74 -0.30 -1.79
CA GLU A 148 3.79 -1.18 -1.10
C GLU A 148 4.02 -2.65 -1.47
N PHE A 149 4.01 -3.53 -0.46
CA PHE A 149 4.11 -4.98 -0.66
C PHE A 149 3.53 -5.76 0.53
N VAL A 150 3.24 -7.03 0.31
CA VAL A 150 2.66 -7.91 1.32
C VAL A 150 3.64 -9.01 1.71
N ILE A 151 3.75 -9.28 3.01
CA ILE A 151 4.47 -10.41 3.56
C ILE A 151 3.45 -11.37 4.17
N LEU A 152 3.18 -12.48 3.48
CA LEU A 152 2.26 -13.51 3.93
C LEU A 152 2.93 -14.38 4.99
N LYS A 153 2.23 -14.59 6.12
CA LYS A 153 2.64 -15.48 7.22
C LYS A 153 1.69 -16.66 7.30
N PRO A 154 1.99 -17.78 6.60
CA PRO A 154 1.11 -18.95 6.57
C PRO A 154 1.06 -19.64 7.94
N ALA A 155 -0.15 -19.95 8.39
CA ALA A 155 -0.43 -20.71 9.60
C ALA A 155 -1.42 -21.86 9.33
N GLY A 156 -1.45 -22.90 10.17
CA GLY A 156 -2.46 -23.95 10.09
C GLY A 156 -3.83 -23.39 10.48
N GLU A 157 -3.92 -22.95 11.72
CA GLU A 157 -5.08 -22.23 12.26
C GLU A 157 -4.59 -20.99 13.00
N PHE A 158 -5.47 -19.98 13.12
CA PHE A 158 -5.18 -18.79 13.90
C PHE A 158 -6.46 -18.11 14.35
N ALA A 159 -6.38 -17.50 15.55
CA ALA A 159 -7.44 -16.66 16.05
C ALA A 159 -7.43 -15.30 15.36
N ILE A 160 -8.62 -14.76 15.13
CA ILE A 160 -8.83 -13.41 14.58
C ILE A 160 -9.67 -12.63 15.59
N VAL A 161 -9.28 -11.40 15.81
CA VAL A 161 -10.07 -10.42 16.57
C VAL A 161 -10.39 -9.26 15.61
N THR A 162 -11.55 -8.67 15.76
CA THR A 162 -11.90 -7.43 15.05
C THR A 162 -11.56 -6.24 15.92
N HIS A 163 -10.70 -5.35 15.44
CA HIS A 163 -10.39 -4.07 16.08
C HIS A 163 -10.59 -2.95 15.06
N ASN A 164 -11.43 -1.97 15.38
CA ASN A 164 -11.83 -0.88 14.47
C ASN A 164 -12.28 -1.38 13.08
N GLY A 165 -13.04 -2.49 13.05
CA GLY A 165 -13.52 -3.09 11.80
C GLY A 165 -12.49 -3.91 11.02
N LEU A 166 -11.25 -4.02 11.50
CA LEU A 166 -10.15 -4.73 10.82
C LEU A 166 -9.87 -6.08 11.47
N PRO A 167 -9.68 -7.16 10.69
CA PRO A 167 -9.27 -8.45 11.21
C PRO A 167 -7.79 -8.42 11.59
N VAL A 168 -7.48 -8.68 12.84
CA VAL A 168 -6.14 -8.57 13.40
C VAL A 168 -5.83 -9.75 14.34
N ASP A 169 -4.55 -10.08 14.48
CA ASP A 169 -4.08 -11.01 15.51
C ASP A 169 -4.52 -10.56 16.90
N PRO A 170 -4.82 -11.47 17.85
CA PRO A 170 -5.12 -11.13 19.22
C PRO A 170 -4.08 -10.18 19.84
N LEU A 171 -4.53 -9.23 20.66
CA LEU A 171 -3.69 -8.22 21.31
C LEU A 171 -2.43 -8.80 21.97
N LYS A 172 -2.55 -9.97 22.61
CA LYS A 172 -1.41 -10.67 23.20
C LYS A 172 -0.26 -10.92 22.23
N LEU A 173 -0.56 -11.21 20.96
CA LEU A 173 0.46 -11.45 19.93
C LEU A 173 1.11 -10.13 19.51
N ALA A 174 0.36 -9.03 19.41
CA ALA A 174 0.91 -7.71 19.13
C ALA A 174 1.83 -7.23 20.27
N VAL A 175 1.43 -7.44 21.52
CA VAL A 175 2.28 -7.16 22.70
C VAL A 175 3.55 -7.98 22.66
N SER A 176 3.45 -9.30 22.44
CA SER A 176 4.63 -10.19 22.37
C SER A 176 5.56 -9.83 21.21
N TYR A 177 5.01 -9.38 20.09
CA TYR A 177 5.80 -8.89 18.95
C TYR A 177 6.56 -7.61 19.33
N SER A 178 5.89 -6.66 19.97
CA SER A 178 6.49 -5.40 20.42
C SER A 178 7.58 -5.63 21.48
N GLU A 179 7.37 -6.55 22.42
CA GLU A 179 8.38 -6.92 23.42
C GLU A 179 9.66 -7.48 22.78
N LYS A 180 9.52 -8.35 21.77
CA LYS A 180 10.66 -8.93 21.05
C LYS A 180 11.43 -7.90 20.20
N ASN A 181 10.79 -6.80 19.86
CA ASN A 181 11.32 -5.74 19.01
C ASN A 181 11.30 -4.38 19.73
N VAL A 182 11.55 -4.36 21.04
CA VAL A 182 11.35 -3.18 21.90
C VAL A 182 12.08 -1.94 21.38
N HIS A 183 13.28 -2.06 20.83
CA HIS A 183 14.02 -0.92 20.28
C HIS A 183 13.24 -0.12 19.22
N THR A 184 12.37 -0.79 18.49
CA THR A 184 11.55 -0.15 17.45
C THR A 184 10.11 0.10 17.93
N PHE A 185 9.61 -0.75 18.84
CA PHE A 185 8.21 -0.77 19.25
C PHE A 185 8.01 -0.39 20.72
N GLU A 186 8.91 0.37 21.32
CA GLU A 186 8.78 0.84 22.71
C GLU A 186 7.56 1.75 22.89
N TYR A 187 7.40 2.74 21.99
CA TYR A 187 6.23 3.63 22.02
C TYR A 187 4.90 2.87 21.80
N PRO A 188 4.76 2.02 20.76
CA PRO A 188 3.59 1.16 20.64
C PRO A 188 3.29 0.35 21.90
N LEU A 189 4.30 -0.23 22.51
CA LEU A 189 4.13 -1.04 23.72
C LEU A 189 3.64 -0.19 24.92
N ALA A 190 4.15 1.04 25.06
CA ALA A 190 3.68 2.02 26.03
C ALA A 190 2.21 2.40 25.79
N TYR A 191 1.84 2.64 24.52
CA TYR A 191 0.47 2.91 24.13
C TYR A 191 -0.48 1.76 24.49
N LEU A 192 -0.11 0.53 24.10
CA LEU A 192 -0.91 -0.66 24.42
C LEU A 192 -1.06 -0.86 25.93
N LYS A 193 0.00 -0.59 26.71
CA LYS A 193 -0.06 -0.61 28.18
C LYS A 193 -1.02 0.44 28.73
N ALA A 194 -0.96 1.66 28.22
CA ALA A 194 -1.83 2.75 28.66
C ALA A 194 -3.32 2.47 28.34
N LYS A 195 -3.59 2.06 27.08
CA LYS A 195 -4.96 1.87 26.57
C LYS A 195 -5.63 0.59 27.09
N PHE A 196 -4.94 -0.54 27.01
CA PHE A 196 -5.53 -1.87 27.29
C PHE A 196 -5.11 -2.46 28.64
N LYS A 197 -4.32 -1.71 29.44
CA LYS A 197 -3.83 -2.14 30.75
C LYS A 197 -3.04 -3.46 30.72
N VAL A 198 -2.41 -3.75 29.58
CA VAL A 198 -1.51 -4.90 29.45
C VAL A 198 -0.28 -4.74 30.34
N LYS A 199 0.34 -5.85 30.73
CA LYS A 199 1.57 -5.86 31.56
C LYS A 199 2.74 -6.37 30.73
N PRO A 200 3.49 -5.50 30.02
CA PRO A 200 4.69 -5.90 29.30
C PRO A 200 5.73 -6.50 30.24
N ARG A 201 6.51 -7.45 29.74
CA ARG A 201 7.61 -8.12 30.44
C ARG A 201 8.92 -7.33 30.37
N VAL A 202 8.96 -6.30 29.51
CA VAL A 202 10.12 -5.43 29.32
C VAL A 202 9.88 -4.09 29.99
N GLU A 203 10.96 -3.46 30.45
CA GLU A 203 10.91 -2.10 30.99
C GLU A 203 10.73 -1.10 29.85
N ILE A 204 9.92 -0.08 30.07
CA ILE A 204 9.62 0.99 29.11
C ILE A 204 10.05 2.31 29.77
N ASP A 205 10.75 3.15 29.01
CA ASP A 205 11.17 4.47 29.47
C ASP A 205 9.98 5.30 29.97
N ARG A 206 10.18 5.99 31.09
CA ARG A 206 9.13 6.83 31.70
C ARG A 206 8.68 7.98 30.83
N ARG A 207 9.57 8.51 29.98
CA ARG A 207 9.24 9.60 29.04
C ARG A 207 8.32 9.08 27.93
N VAL A 208 8.68 7.93 27.35
CA VAL A 208 7.86 7.23 26.34
C VAL A 208 6.48 6.87 26.91
N MET A 209 6.41 6.39 28.16
CA MET A 209 5.15 6.13 28.85
C MET A 209 4.26 7.37 28.99
N LYS A 210 4.85 8.52 29.36
CA LYS A 210 4.11 9.78 29.48
C LYS A 210 3.61 10.29 28.13
N GLU A 211 4.40 10.15 27.10
CA GLU A 211 4.03 10.54 25.74
C GLU A 211 2.90 9.69 25.18
N ALA A 212 3.03 8.38 25.27
CA ALA A 212 2.01 7.44 24.82
C ALA A 212 0.68 7.60 25.57
N ALA A 213 0.73 7.91 26.87
CA ALA A 213 -0.48 8.14 27.67
C ALA A 213 -1.28 9.37 27.21
N LYS A 214 -0.64 10.39 26.62
CA LYS A 214 -1.32 11.57 26.05
C LYS A 214 -2.07 11.25 24.75
N ALA A 215 -1.62 10.25 24.01
CA ALA A 215 -2.24 9.85 22.75
C ALA A 215 -3.43 8.88 22.96
N VAL A 216 -3.59 8.36 24.17
CA VAL A 216 -4.74 7.52 24.55
C VAL A 216 -5.84 8.44 25.09
N VAL A 217 -6.72 8.86 24.20
CA VAL A 217 -7.92 9.65 24.53
C VAL A 217 -9.14 8.77 24.55
#